data_4240a9263b893427bdc39fd063f24868
#
_entry.id   4240a9263b893427bdc39fd063f24868
#
_cell.length_a   1.000
_cell.length_b   1.000
_cell.length_c   1.000
_cell.angle_alpha   90.00
_cell.angle_beta   90.00
_cell.angle_gamma   90.00
#
_symmetry.space_group_name_H-M   'P 1'
#
loop_
_entity.id
_entity.type
_entity.pdbx_description
1 polymer ?
#
loop_
_entity_poly.entity_id
_entity_poly.type
_entity_poly.pdbx_seq_one_letter_code
_entity_poly.pdbx_strand_id
1 'polypeptide(L)'
;MLEVGSGTGQHAVYFAARLPQLLWQPSELAENLAPLAERVRVEGGANLRAPLALDVRANPWPVEPVDAIFSANTLHIMPWSSVCEFFRGAAAVLLRPAVLCVYGPFRFEGRHTSDSNTAFDHFLRQRDPDSGVRDFEALDRLAQQHGLQFSASHAMPANNRTLVWRCGAA
;
A
#
# COMPACT_ATOMS: atom_id res chain seq x y z
N MET A 1 -6.55 -4.57 -10.27
CA MET A 1 -5.93 -4.25 -8.95
C MET A 1 -4.56 -3.62 -9.16
N LEU A 2 -4.27 -2.53 -8.47
CA LEU A 2 -2.95 -1.87 -8.43
C LEU A 2 -2.23 -2.22 -7.12
N GLU A 3 -0.95 -2.60 -7.19
CA GLU A 3 -0.06 -2.69 -6.01
C GLU A 3 0.88 -1.49 -5.99
N VAL A 4 0.85 -0.72 -4.91
CA VAL A 4 1.69 0.46 -4.72
C VAL A 4 2.85 0.13 -3.79
N GLY A 5 4.08 0.32 -4.28
CA GLY A 5 5.29 -0.03 -3.54
C GLY A 5 5.53 -1.55 -3.53
N SER A 6 5.62 -2.17 -4.71
CA SER A 6 5.80 -3.62 -4.86
C SER A 6 7.19 -4.12 -4.44
N GLY A 7 8.15 -3.21 -4.21
CA GLY A 7 9.52 -3.56 -3.86
C GLY A 7 10.15 -4.48 -4.92
N THR A 8 10.61 -5.65 -4.50
CA THR A 8 11.18 -6.65 -5.42
C THR A 8 10.13 -7.60 -6.04
N GLY A 9 8.83 -7.36 -5.85
CA GLY A 9 7.74 -8.10 -6.50
C GLY A 9 7.33 -9.43 -5.88
N GLN A 10 7.75 -9.72 -4.65
CA GLN A 10 7.42 -10.99 -3.98
C GLN A 10 5.91 -11.15 -3.78
N HIS A 11 5.22 -10.10 -3.32
CA HIS A 11 3.78 -10.11 -3.15
C HIS A 11 3.05 -10.17 -4.49
N ALA A 12 3.49 -9.39 -5.47
CA ALA A 12 2.92 -9.35 -6.81
C ALA A 12 2.85 -10.74 -7.45
N VAL A 13 3.99 -11.45 -7.51
CA VAL A 13 4.07 -12.81 -8.06
C VAL A 13 3.23 -13.79 -7.22
N TYR A 14 3.37 -13.73 -5.89
CA TYR A 14 2.67 -14.65 -5.00
C TYR A 14 1.15 -14.53 -5.12
N PHE A 15 0.61 -13.31 -5.09
CA PHE A 15 -0.83 -13.09 -5.13
C PHE A 15 -1.40 -13.27 -6.53
N ALA A 16 -0.71 -12.81 -7.58
CA ALA A 16 -1.17 -13.02 -8.94
C ALA A 16 -1.34 -14.52 -9.26
N ALA A 17 -0.39 -15.35 -8.84
CA ALA A 17 -0.47 -16.81 -9.04
C ALA A 17 -1.66 -17.47 -8.29
N ARG A 18 -2.09 -16.91 -7.15
CA ARG A 18 -3.18 -17.46 -6.32
C ARG A 18 -4.54 -16.85 -6.58
N LEU A 19 -4.57 -15.72 -7.25
CA LEU A 19 -5.77 -14.96 -7.58
C LEU A 19 -5.86 -14.74 -9.09
N PRO A 20 -5.98 -15.82 -9.89
CA PRO A 20 -5.93 -15.74 -11.35
C PRO A 20 -7.06 -14.91 -11.97
N GLN A 21 -8.14 -14.67 -11.21
CA GLN A 21 -9.25 -13.79 -11.61
C GLN A 21 -8.91 -12.30 -11.51
N LEU A 22 -7.82 -11.92 -10.83
CA LEU A 22 -7.39 -10.52 -10.70
C LEU A 22 -6.29 -10.21 -11.69
N LEU A 23 -6.46 -9.15 -12.45
CA LEU A 23 -5.37 -8.55 -13.22
C LEU A 23 -4.54 -7.67 -12.27
N TRP A 24 -3.29 -8.07 -12.02
CA TRP A 24 -2.41 -7.45 -11.05
C TRP A 24 -1.42 -6.50 -11.74
N GLN A 25 -1.45 -5.23 -11.35
CA GLN A 25 -0.54 -4.19 -11.82
C GLN A 25 0.42 -3.83 -10.70
N PRO A 26 1.66 -4.32 -10.69
CA PRO A 26 2.67 -3.88 -9.73
C PRO A 26 3.20 -2.50 -10.09
N SER A 27 3.59 -1.72 -9.07
CA SER A 27 4.21 -0.41 -9.26
C SER A 27 5.27 -0.11 -8.22
N GLU A 28 6.28 0.68 -8.61
CA GLU A 28 7.39 1.06 -7.75
C GLU A 28 7.99 2.40 -8.23
N LEU A 29 8.81 3.04 -7.42
CA LEU A 29 9.59 4.19 -7.85
C LEU A 29 10.48 3.83 -9.06
N ALA A 30 10.69 4.78 -9.96
CA ALA A 30 11.42 4.53 -11.21
C ALA A 30 12.83 3.95 -11.00
N GLU A 31 13.53 4.41 -9.97
CA GLU A 31 14.86 3.92 -9.59
C GLU A 31 14.88 2.48 -9.09
N ASN A 32 13.74 1.96 -8.62
CA ASN A 32 13.60 0.60 -8.07
C ASN A 32 12.90 -0.37 -9.03
N LEU A 33 12.55 0.05 -10.24
CA LEU A 33 11.80 -0.79 -11.19
C LEU A 33 12.57 -1.99 -11.71
N ALA A 34 13.89 -1.89 -11.90
CA ALA A 34 14.66 -2.93 -12.57
C ALA A 34 14.57 -4.32 -11.89
N PRO A 35 14.78 -4.47 -10.57
CA PRO A 35 14.65 -5.77 -9.92
C PRO A 35 13.21 -6.30 -9.92
N LEU A 36 12.20 -5.41 -9.84
CA LEU A 36 10.80 -5.77 -9.94
C LEU A 36 10.46 -6.30 -11.34
N ALA A 37 10.91 -5.59 -12.38
CA ALA A 37 10.68 -5.99 -13.77
C ALA A 37 11.31 -7.34 -14.10
N GLU A 38 12.53 -7.60 -13.61
CA GLU A 38 13.18 -8.89 -13.80
C GLU A 38 12.42 -10.02 -13.11
N ARG A 39 11.96 -9.83 -11.87
CA ARG A 39 11.14 -10.84 -11.18
C ARG A 39 9.83 -11.11 -11.92
N VAL A 40 9.12 -10.06 -12.34
CA VAL A 40 7.86 -10.21 -13.08
C VAL A 40 8.09 -10.95 -14.40
N ARG A 41 9.19 -10.69 -15.10
CA ARG A 41 9.56 -11.37 -16.35
C ARG A 41 9.82 -12.86 -16.15
N VAL A 42 10.49 -13.23 -15.04
CA VAL A 42 10.92 -14.62 -14.77
C VAL A 42 9.82 -15.45 -14.12
N GLU A 43 9.10 -14.87 -13.16
CA GLU A 43 8.17 -15.60 -12.28
C GLU A 43 6.69 -15.20 -12.52
N GLY A 44 6.42 -14.18 -13.35
CA GLY A 44 5.07 -13.65 -13.57
C GLY A 44 4.18 -14.57 -14.41
N GLY A 45 2.91 -14.68 -14.03
CA GLY A 45 1.86 -15.34 -14.81
C GLY A 45 1.13 -14.38 -15.75
N ALA A 46 0.19 -14.91 -16.55
CA ALA A 46 -0.55 -14.15 -17.56
C ALA A 46 -1.38 -12.98 -17.01
N ASN A 47 -1.75 -13.03 -15.74
CA ASN A 47 -2.52 -11.98 -15.05
C ASN A 47 -1.63 -10.97 -14.29
N LEU A 48 -0.30 -11.08 -14.38
CA LEU A 48 0.64 -10.12 -13.80
C LEU A 48 1.20 -9.22 -14.90
N ARG A 49 0.90 -7.93 -14.82
CA ARG A 49 1.34 -6.94 -15.81
C ARG A 49 2.80 -6.53 -15.61
N ALA A 50 3.41 -5.98 -16.65
CA ALA A 50 4.70 -5.31 -16.52
C ALA A 50 4.61 -4.19 -15.47
N PRO A 51 5.66 -4.00 -14.65
CA PRO A 51 5.66 -2.98 -13.61
C PRO A 51 5.52 -1.56 -14.16
N LEU A 52 4.86 -0.71 -13.40
CA LEU A 52 4.65 0.70 -13.69
C LEU A 52 5.50 1.57 -12.75
N ALA A 53 6.12 2.61 -13.29
CA ALA A 53 6.74 3.65 -12.47
C ALA A 53 5.65 4.49 -11.80
N LEU A 54 5.63 4.50 -10.47
CA LEU A 54 4.67 5.28 -9.70
C LEU A 54 5.34 5.89 -8.47
N ASP A 55 5.45 7.21 -8.49
CA ASP A 55 5.70 8.01 -7.30
C ASP A 55 4.34 8.49 -6.76
N VAL A 56 4.05 8.20 -5.50
CA VAL A 56 2.77 8.61 -4.88
C VAL A 56 2.57 10.13 -4.85
N ARG A 57 3.65 10.91 -4.95
CA ARG A 57 3.64 12.38 -5.03
C ARG A 57 3.21 12.93 -6.39
N ALA A 58 3.19 12.09 -7.42
CA ALA A 58 2.71 12.48 -8.74
C ALA A 58 1.22 12.88 -8.69
N ASN A 59 0.84 13.82 -9.54
CA ASN A 59 -0.54 14.25 -9.69
C ASN A 59 -0.82 14.66 -11.15
N PRO A 60 -1.68 13.94 -11.88
CA PRO A 60 -2.33 12.66 -11.51
C PRO A 60 -1.34 11.49 -11.46
N TRP A 61 -1.73 10.38 -10.83
CA TRP A 61 -1.03 9.11 -10.98
C TRP A 61 -1.16 8.62 -12.44
N PRO A 62 -0.10 8.09 -13.06
CA PRO A 62 -0.13 7.57 -14.43
C PRO A 62 -0.76 6.16 -14.48
N VAL A 63 -1.96 6.02 -13.92
CA VAL A 63 -2.66 4.74 -13.73
C VAL A 63 -4.10 4.88 -14.21
N GLU A 64 -4.56 3.92 -15.00
CA GLU A 64 -5.98 3.81 -15.33
C GLU A 64 -6.80 3.45 -14.08
N PRO A 65 -8.07 3.83 -14.02
CA PRO A 65 -8.93 3.51 -12.89
C PRO A 65 -8.96 2.02 -12.56
N VAL A 66 -8.95 1.69 -11.26
CA VAL A 66 -8.84 0.32 -10.75
C VAL A 66 -9.94 0.01 -9.72
N ASP A 67 -10.30 -1.28 -9.62
CA ASP A 67 -11.29 -1.77 -8.64
C ASP A 67 -10.71 -1.95 -7.24
N ALA A 68 -9.40 -2.06 -7.13
CA ALA A 68 -8.74 -2.27 -5.85
C ALA A 68 -7.29 -1.79 -5.87
N ILE A 69 -6.84 -1.34 -4.69
CA ILE A 69 -5.43 -1.01 -4.42
C ILE A 69 -4.95 -1.86 -3.23
N PHE A 70 -3.74 -2.37 -3.36
CA PHE A 70 -2.99 -3.04 -2.29
C PHE A 70 -1.66 -2.33 -2.08
N SER A 71 -1.25 -2.18 -0.82
CA SER A 71 0.09 -1.69 -0.48
C SER A 71 0.59 -2.41 0.77
N ALA A 72 1.81 -2.92 0.73
CA ALA A 72 2.39 -3.68 1.84
C ALA A 72 3.71 -3.08 2.29
N ASN A 73 3.82 -2.82 3.60
CA ASN A 73 5.04 -2.34 4.24
C ASN A 73 5.61 -1.03 3.66
N THR A 74 4.75 -0.16 3.16
CA THR A 74 5.12 1.05 2.43
C THR A 74 4.89 2.32 3.25
N LEU A 75 3.75 2.44 3.93
CA LEU A 75 3.36 3.70 4.59
C LEU A 75 4.30 4.12 5.74
N HIS A 76 4.96 3.18 6.38
CA HIS A 76 5.87 3.48 7.49
C HIS A 76 7.28 3.89 7.04
N ILE A 77 7.63 3.70 5.76
CA ILE A 77 8.91 4.13 5.20
C ILE A 77 8.82 5.44 4.40
N MET A 78 7.62 5.95 4.13
CA MET A 78 7.41 7.25 3.49
C MET A 78 7.36 8.37 4.53
N PRO A 79 7.72 9.63 4.21
CA PRO A 79 7.35 10.79 5.01
C PRO A 79 5.82 10.96 5.04
N TRP A 80 5.31 11.60 6.12
CA TRP A 80 3.86 11.79 6.28
C TRP A 80 3.20 12.53 5.11
N SER A 81 3.89 13.50 4.52
CA SER A 81 3.42 14.21 3.32
C SER A 81 3.14 13.23 2.15
N SER A 82 4.02 12.26 1.94
CA SER A 82 3.83 11.22 0.90
C SER A 82 2.70 10.25 1.25
N VAL A 83 2.45 9.99 2.54
CA VAL A 83 1.27 9.22 2.99
C VAL A 83 -0.01 9.98 2.64
N CYS A 84 -0.05 11.31 2.82
CA CYS A 84 -1.19 12.13 2.40
C CYS A 84 -1.43 12.04 0.88
N GLU A 85 -0.36 12.15 0.10
CA GLU A 85 -0.43 12.03 -1.37
C GLU A 85 -0.84 10.61 -1.82
N PHE A 86 -0.41 9.57 -1.10
CA PHE A 86 -0.86 8.20 -1.34
C PHE A 86 -2.39 8.08 -1.25
N PHE A 87 -3.01 8.58 -0.17
CA PHE A 87 -4.47 8.51 -0.01
C PHE A 87 -5.21 9.36 -1.04
N ARG A 88 -4.69 10.55 -1.35
CA ARG A 88 -5.24 11.41 -2.40
C ARG A 88 -5.22 10.71 -3.77
N GLY A 89 -4.06 10.18 -4.16
CA GLY A 89 -3.88 9.51 -5.45
C GLY A 89 -4.68 8.21 -5.53
N ALA A 90 -4.70 7.41 -4.46
CA ALA A 90 -5.50 6.20 -4.38
C ALA A 90 -7.00 6.50 -4.59
N ALA A 91 -7.54 7.49 -3.90
CA ALA A 91 -8.95 7.87 -4.05
C ALA A 91 -9.30 8.40 -5.45
N ALA A 92 -8.32 9.03 -6.14
CA ALA A 92 -8.52 9.55 -7.50
C ALA A 92 -8.60 8.45 -8.57
N VAL A 93 -7.92 7.31 -8.36
CA VAL A 93 -7.88 6.21 -9.35
C VAL A 93 -8.79 5.03 -8.98
N LEU A 94 -9.33 4.98 -7.77
CA LEU A 94 -10.28 3.95 -7.36
C LEU A 94 -11.65 4.18 -8.02
N LEU A 95 -12.13 3.17 -8.73
CA LEU A 95 -13.51 3.09 -9.21
C LEU A 95 -14.48 3.03 -8.02
N ARG A 96 -15.80 3.18 -8.30
CA ARG A 96 -16.83 3.05 -7.25
C ARG A 96 -17.85 1.99 -7.68
N PRO A 97 -18.05 0.92 -6.91
CA PRO A 97 -17.42 0.58 -5.62
C PRO A 97 -16.00 0.00 -5.76
N ALA A 98 -15.11 0.29 -4.79
CA ALA A 98 -13.75 -0.23 -4.79
C ALA A 98 -13.18 -0.42 -3.37
N VAL A 99 -12.00 -1.03 -3.28
CA VAL A 99 -11.34 -1.34 -2.01
C VAL A 99 -9.88 -0.89 -2.00
N LEU A 100 -9.46 -0.35 -0.85
CA LEU A 100 -8.05 -0.09 -0.51
C LEU A 100 -7.64 -1.01 0.63
N CYS A 101 -6.61 -1.83 0.42
CA CYS A 101 -6.01 -2.70 1.43
C CYS A 101 -4.58 -2.25 1.72
N VAL A 102 -4.27 -1.99 2.99
CA VAL A 102 -2.93 -1.61 3.42
C VAL A 102 -2.45 -2.56 4.50
N TYR A 103 -1.31 -3.23 4.23
CA TYR A 103 -0.68 -4.17 5.16
C TYR A 103 0.56 -3.55 5.78
N GLY A 104 0.75 -3.76 7.08
CA GLY A 104 1.95 -3.36 7.83
C GLY A 104 1.73 -3.29 9.33
N PRO A 105 2.73 -2.78 10.07
CA PRO A 105 2.57 -2.43 11.47
C PRO A 105 1.83 -1.09 11.61
N PHE A 106 0.96 -1.00 12.61
CA PHE A 106 0.24 0.22 12.95
C PHE A 106 0.22 0.44 14.46
N ARG A 107 0.04 1.69 14.87
CA ARG A 107 -0.32 2.08 16.23
C ARG A 107 -1.83 2.30 16.30
N PHE A 108 -2.37 2.15 17.48
CA PHE A 108 -3.77 2.45 17.79
C PHE A 108 -3.83 3.31 19.05
N GLU A 109 -4.57 4.37 19.03
CA GLU A 109 -4.67 5.35 20.14
C GLU A 109 -3.28 5.83 20.61
N GLY A 110 -2.37 6.06 19.65
CA GLY A 110 -1.00 6.48 19.93
C GLY A 110 -0.08 5.41 20.50
N ARG A 111 -0.54 4.15 20.66
CA ARG A 111 0.21 3.05 21.28
C ARG A 111 0.63 1.99 20.27
N HIS A 112 1.84 1.49 20.42
CA HIS A 112 2.28 0.32 19.66
C HIS A 112 1.56 -0.94 20.12
N THR A 113 1.35 -1.88 19.20
CA THR A 113 0.66 -3.16 19.48
C THR A 113 1.57 -4.20 20.10
N SER A 114 2.88 -3.95 20.13
CA SER A 114 3.90 -4.84 20.70
C SER A 114 5.23 -4.14 20.90
N ASP A 115 6.10 -4.72 21.74
CA ASP A 115 7.46 -4.23 21.96
C ASP A 115 8.29 -4.31 20.67
N SER A 116 8.07 -5.32 19.84
CA SER A 116 8.75 -5.45 18.54
C SER A 116 8.38 -4.31 17.59
N ASN A 117 7.11 -3.85 17.57
CA ASN A 117 6.70 -2.70 16.79
C ASN A 117 7.25 -1.38 17.35
N THR A 118 7.41 -1.27 18.67
CA THR A 118 8.08 -0.14 19.31
C THR A 118 9.55 -0.05 18.88
N ALA A 119 10.27 -1.18 18.96
CA ALA A 119 11.66 -1.25 18.53
C ALA A 119 11.81 -0.95 17.02
N PHE A 120 10.89 -1.45 16.20
CA PHE A 120 10.87 -1.20 14.77
C PHE A 120 10.61 0.28 14.43
N ASP A 121 9.67 0.93 15.10
CA ASP A 121 9.41 2.37 14.93
C ASP A 121 10.66 3.20 15.27
N HIS A 122 11.33 2.85 16.36
CA HIS A 122 12.58 3.51 16.76
C HIS A 122 13.68 3.33 15.69
N PHE A 123 13.85 2.10 15.18
CA PHE A 123 14.81 1.82 14.10
C PHE A 123 14.51 2.62 12.83
N LEU A 124 13.24 2.71 12.42
CA LEU A 124 12.83 3.51 11.26
C LEU A 124 13.22 4.98 11.43
N ARG A 125 12.88 5.57 12.57
CA ARG A 125 13.14 7.00 12.87
C ARG A 125 14.62 7.34 13.03
N GLN A 126 15.44 6.36 13.43
CA GLN A 126 16.90 6.55 13.43
C GLN A 126 17.49 6.66 12.03
N ARG A 127 16.89 5.94 11.05
CA ARG A 127 17.32 5.98 9.65
C ARG A 127 16.79 7.21 8.92
N ASP A 128 15.54 7.54 9.19
CA ASP A 128 14.84 8.67 8.59
C ASP A 128 13.79 9.20 9.59
N PRO A 129 13.97 10.40 10.15
CA PRO A 129 13.04 10.99 11.13
C PRO A 129 11.60 11.13 10.62
N ASP A 130 11.40 11.23 9.31
CA ASP A 130 10.09 11.36 8.70
C ASP A 130 9.37 10.00 8.51
N SER A 131 10.11 8.88 8.64
CA SER A 131 9.58 7.53 8.68
C SER A 131 8.95 7.21 10.04
N GLY A 132 8.26 6.10 10.15
CA GLY A 132 7.75 5.55 11.42
C GLY A 132 6.42 4.84 11.28
N VAL A 133 6.13 3.99 12.27
CA VAL A 133 4.87 3.25 12.33
C VAL A 133 3.70 4.23 12.46
N ARG A 134 2.75 4.12 11.53
CA ARG A 134 1.65 5.07 11.42
C ARG A 134 0.54 4.76 12.41
N ASP A 135 -0.11 5.82 12.89
CA ASP A 135 -1.28 5.75 13.76
C ASP A 135 -2.53 5.50 12.92
N PHE A 136 -3.30 4.46 13.27
CA PHE A 136 -4.51 4.09 12.53
C PHE A 136 -5.51 5.24 12.44
N GLU A 137 -5.75 5.93 13.54
CA GLU A 137 -6.74 7.01 13.59
C GLU A 137 -6.35 8.20 12.72
N ALA A 138 -5.05 8.44 12.54
CA ALA A 138 -4.56 9.46 11.61
C ALA A 138 -4.78 9.03 10.14
N LEU A 139 -4.51 7.75 9.83
CA LEU A 139 -4.77 7.19 8.50
C LEU A 139 -6.27 7.16 8.18
N ASP A 140 -7.10 6.80 9.14
CA ASP A 140 -8.55 6.72 8.95
C ASP A 140 -9.17 8.10 8.72
N ARG A 141 -8.77 9.12 9.49
CA ARG A 141 -9.18 10.51 9.21
C ARG A 141 -8.78 10.96 7.82
N LEU A 142 -7.57 10.62 7.39
CA LEU A 142 -7.08 10.95 6.05
C LEU A 142 -7.88 10.22 4.96
N ALA A 143 -8.15 8.94 5.14
CA ALA A 143 -8.98 8.14 4.24
C ALA A 143 -10.39 8.74 4.08
N GLN A 144 -11.03 9.12 5.20
CA GLN A 144 -12.36 9.73 5.21
C GLN A 144 -12.40 11.07 4.45
N GLN A 145 -11.35 11.90 4.55
CA GLN A 145 -11.24 13.16 3.79
C GLN A 145 -11.28 12.92 2.27
N HIS A 146 -10.91 11.73 1.83
CA HIS A 146 -10.91 11.31 0.42
C HIS A 146 -12.08 10.38 0.07
N GLY A 147 -13.10 10.26 0.94
CA GLY A 147 -14.30 9.46 0.67
C GLY A 147 -14.11 7.94 0.80
N LEU A 148 -13.04 7.51 1.48
CA LEU A 148 -12.78 6.12 1.81
C LEU A 148 -13.28 5.85 3.24
N GLN A 149 -14.12 4.84 3.43
CA GLN A 149 -14.66 4.47 4.74
C GLN A 149 -13.98 3.21 5.25
N PHE A 150 -13.55 3.23 6.51
CA PHE A 150 -12.97 2.05 7.15
C PHE A 150 -13.99 0.91 7.20
N SER A 151 -13.55 -0.28 6.81
CA SER A 151 -14.40 -1.47 6.69
C SER A 151 -13.94 -2.61 7.60
N ALA A 152 -12.63 -2.86 7.69
CA ALA A 152 -12.12 -3.98 8.48
C ALA A 152 -10.64 -3.80 8.87
N SER A 153 -10.27 -4.45 9.98
CA SER A 153 -8.88 -4.65 10.39
C SER A 153 -8.65 -6.13 10.68
N HIS A 154 -7.75 -6.74 9.94
CA HIS A 154 -7.39 -8.15 10.11
C HIS A 154 -6.03 -8.25 10.81
N ALA A 155 -5.98 -9.01 11.92
CA ALA A 155 -4.73 -9.36 12.58
C ALA A 155 -3.91 -10.29 11.68
N MET A 156 -2.64 -9.99 11.54
CA MET A 156 -1.71 -10.73 10.68
C MET A 156 -0.49 -11.18 11.50
N PRO A 157 0.29 -12.15 11.02
CA PRO A 157 1.51 -12.57 11.69
C PRO A 157 2.47 -11.40 11.94
N ALA A 158 3.38 -11.60 12.92
CA ALA A 158 4.41 -10.63 13.30
C ALA A 158 3.86 -9.26 13.74
N ASN A 159 2.71 -9.25 14.42
CA ASN A 159 2.05 -8.04 14.93
C ASN A 159 1.69 -7.00 13.86
N ASN A 160 1.57 -7.44 12.61
CA ASN A 160 1.05 -6.63 11.51
C ASN A 160 -0.48 -6.68 11.46
N ARG A 161 -1.04 -5.80 10.65
CA ARG A 161 -2.47 -5.80 10.31
C ARG A 161 -2.67 -5.51 8.84
N THR A 162 -3.78 -6.01 8.30
CA THR A 162 -4.33 -5.53 7.03
C THR A 162 -5.51 -4.63 7.35
N LEU A 163 -5.38 -3.36 7.05
CA LEU A 163 -6.44 -2.35 7.15
C LEU A 163 -7.15 -2.25 5.82
N VAL A 164 -8.48 -2.22 5.84
CA VAL A 164 -9.33 -2.21 4.65
C VAL A 164 -10.25 -1.01 4.69
N TRP A 165 -10.20 -0.20 3.65
CA TRP A 165 -11.16 0.87 3.39
C TRP A 165 -11.94 0.57 2.12
N ARG A 166 -13.15 1.11 2.03
CA ARG A 166 -14.02 1.00 0.85
C ARG A 166 -14.53 2.38 0.44
N CYS A 167 -14.62 2.59 -0.86
CA CYS A 167 -15.48 3.63 -1.39
C CYS A 167 -16.79 2.97 -1.86
N GLY A 168 -17.94 3.53 -1.43
CA GLY A 168 -19.25 3.02 -1.80
C GLY A 168 -19.58 3.26 -3.28
N ALA A 169 -20.71 2.71 -3.73
CA ALA A 169 -21.33 3.13 -4.98
C ALA A 169 -21.69 4.62 -4.88
N ALA A 170 -21.51 5.34 -5.99
CA ALA A 170 -21.90 6.75 -6.09
C ALA A 170 -23.42 6.92 -5.92
#